data_d0a9448f27282681f13c467349778d24
#
_entry.id   d0a9448f27282681f13c467349778d24
#
_cell.length_a   1.000
_cell.length_b   1.000
_cell.length_c   1.000
_cell.angle_alpha   90.00
_cell.angle_beta   90.00
_cell.angle_gamma   90.00
#
_symmetry.space_group_name_H-M   'P 1'
#
loop_
_entity.id
_entity.type
_entity.pdbx_description
1 polymer ?
#
loop_
_entity_poly.entity_id
_entity_poly.type
_entity_poly.pdbx_seq_one_letter_code
_entity_poly.pdbx_strand_id
1 'polypeptide(L)'
;MSAVGGALAGANPFAAVSGGGAATTPANEAGGADRFLKLLVTQLQNQDPLNPMDNAQITSQMAQINTVTGIEKLNTTVEGLNTQFAQLQALSGASLVGREITVRGNKLQLKGGLAVGGFELAGAAGSVKVEVLNGAGRVVDTLNLGIKDAGRHPFNWRPTSLADGAYSFRVVAAQGTQAVTATPLMRDHVEAVRTTGNALTLETAASGLVAWRDVQGFN
;
A
#
# COMPACT_ATOMS: atom_id res chain seq x y z
N MET A 1 -23.05 67.54 -5.69
CA MET A 1 -21.75 67.85 -5.09
C MET A 1 -21.03 66.56 -4.82
N SER A 2 -20.12 66.38 -5.65
CA SER A 2 -18.74 65.88 -5.57
C SER A 2 -18.56 64.42 -5.24
N ALA A 3 -18.30 63.72 -6.33
CA ALA A 3 -17.62 62.43 -6.36
C ALA A 3 -16.13 62.57 -5.98
N VAL A 4 -15.57 61.60 -5.30
CA VAL A 4 -14.18 61.24 -5.40
C VAL A 4 -14.03 59.71 -5.41
N GLY A 5 -13.74 59.19 -6.58
CA GLY A 5 -13.29 57.85 -6.79
C GLY A 5 -11.81 57.72 -6.39
N GLY A 6 -11.53 56.65 -5.67
CA GLY A 6 -10.14 56.21 -5.39
C GLY A 6 -10.04 54.74 -5.73
N ALA A 7 -9.58 54.43 -6.93
CA ALA A 7 -9.18 53.09 -7.32
C ALA A 7 -7.90 52.70 -6.59
N LEU A 8 -7.95 51.76 -5.68
CA LEU A 8 -6.75 51.10 -5.13
C LEU A 8 -6.46 49.86 -5.99
N ALA A 9 -5.44 50.01 -6.84
CA ALA A 9 -4.82 48.91 -7.54
C ALA A 9 -4.21 47.92 -6.50
N GLY A 10 -4.82 46.76 -6.37
CA GLY A 10 -4.29 45.68 -5.56
C GLY A 10 -3.02 45.10 -6.20
N ALA A 11 -1.89 45.43 -5.62
CA ALA A 11 -0.64 44.76 -5.94
C ALA A 11 -0.70 43.32 -5.48
N ASN A 12 -0.51 42.40 -6.40
CA ASN A 12 -0.47 40.95 -6.18
C ASN A 12 0.90 40.59 -5.59
N PRO A 13 1.03 40.19 -4.32
CA PRO A 13 2.33 39.94 -3.69
C PRO A 13 2.97 38.57 -4.08
N PHE A 14 2.38 37.82 -5.04
CA PHE A 14 2.87 36.52 -5.45
C PHE A 14 3.54 36.47 -6.85
N ALA A 15 3.89 37.60 -7.43
CA ALA A 15 4.47 37.62 -8.77
C ALA A 15 6.01 37.65 -8.80
N ALA A 16 6.68 37.15 -7.78
CA ALA A 16 8.16 37.19 -7.77
C ALA A 16 8.78 35.91 -7.11
N VAL A 17 8.42 34.71 -7.57
CA VAL A 17 9.28 33.53 -7.44
C VAL A 17 9.12 32.66 -8.69
N SER A 18 9.49 33.21 -9.84
CA SER A 18 9.85 32.43 -11.02
C SER A 18 11.37 32.53 -11.19
N GLY A 19 12.10 32.11 -10.15
CA GLY A 19 13.52 31.80 -10.27
C GLY A 19 13.62 30.45 -10.97
N GLY A 20 13.90 30.44 -12.27
CA GLY A 20 14.23 29.26 -13.04
C GLY A 20 15.43 28.55 -12.44
N GLY A 21 15.19 27.54 -11.63
CA GLY A 21 16.17 26.51 -11.34
C GLY A 21 16.38 25.72 -12.64
N ALA A 22 17.45 26.05 -13.36
CA ALA A 22 17.93 25.21 -14.45
C ALA A 22 18.15 23.82 -13.84
N ALA A 23 17.33 22.86 -14.25
CA ALA A 23 17.59 21.44 -14.04
C ALA A 23 18.95 21.15 -14.71
N THR A 24 20.00 21.07 -13.93
CA THR A 24 21.30 20.55 -14.38
C THR A 24 21.07 19.08 -14.73
N THR A 25 20.84 18.83 -15.99
CA THR A 25 20.87 17.51 -16.59
C THR A 25 22.22 16.86 -16.26
N PRO A 26 22.24 15.60 -15.77
CA PRO A 26 23.49 14.86 -15.53
C PRO A 26 24.07 14.36 -16.87
N ALA A 27 24.32 15.28 -17.82
CA ALA A 27 24.85 14.93 -19.14
C ALA A 27 26.38 14.97 -19.20
N ASN A 28 27.09 15.08 -18.07
CA ASN A 28 28.54 15.33 -18.10
C ASN A 28 29.42 14.30 -17.40
N GLU A 29 28.83 13.20 -16.86
CA GLU A 29 29.64 12.25 -16.11
C GLU A 29 30.39 11.22 -16.97
N ALA A 30 29.81 10.81 -18.10
CA ALA A 30 30.52 9.98 -19.08
C ALA A 30 31.71 10.70 -19.75
N GLY A 31 31.57 12.02 -19.92
CA GLY A 31 32.65 12.84 -20.46
C GLY A 31 33.80 13.12 -19.49
N GLY A 32 33.58 12.91 -18.18
CA GLY A 32 34.60 13.09 -17.15
C GLY A 32 35.69 12.00 -17.19
N ALA A 33 35.26 10.74 -17.29
CA ALA A 33 36.17 9.61 -17.37
C ALA A 33 36.96 9.57 -18.68
N ASP A 34 36.32 9.87 -19.80
CA ASP A 34 37.01 9.94 -21.12
C ASP A 34 38.00 11.10 -21.22
N ARG A 35 37.64 12.27 -20.68
CA ARG A 35 38.55 13.42 -20.62
C ARG A 35 39.75 13.12 -19.70
N PHE A 36 39.53 12.47 -18.58
CA PHE A 36 40.59 12.06 -17.65
C PHE A 36 41.53 11.04 -18.30
N LEU A 37 41.00 9.99 -18.94
CA LEU A 37 41.81 9.01 -19.66
C LEU A 37 42.65 9.67 -20.76
N LYS A 38 42.10 10.66 -21.48
CA LYS A 38 42.79 11.41 -22.50
C LYS A 38 43.88 12.28 -21.91
N LEU A 39 43.64 12.92 -20.76
CA LEU A 39 44.65 13.68 -20.02
C LEU A 39 45.76 12.78 -19.47
N LEU A 40 45.38 11.59 -18.94
CA LEU A 40 46.34 10.60 -18.43
C LEU A 40 47.27 10.10 -19.53
N VAL A 41 46.72 9.74 -20.69
CA VAL A 41 47.49 9.29 -21.86
C VAL A 41 48.40 10.42 -22.35
N THR A 42 47.93 11.67 -22.38
CA THR A 42 48.76 12.82 -22.79
C THR A 42 49.87 13.11 -21.78
N GLN A 43 49.60 12.94 -20.48
CA GLN A 43 50.62 13.10 -19.42
C GLN A 43 51.67 11.96 -19.44
N LEU A 44 51.24 10.71 -19.71
CA LEU A 44 52.13 9.57 -19.87
C LEU A 44 53.11 9.74 -21.07
N GLN A 45 52.66 10.42 -22.10
CA GLN A 45 53.48 10.70 -23.27
C GLN A 45 54.49 11.87 -23.08
N ASN A 46 54.30 12.68 -22.01
CA ASN A 46 55.04 13.89 -21.81
C ASN A 46 55.77 13.97 -20.44
N GLN A 47 55.75 12.90 -19.63
CA GLN A 47 56.36 12.88 -18.28
C GLN A 47 57.80 12.36 -18.25
N ASP A 48 58.63 13.08 -17.49
CA ASP A 48 59.97 12.72 -17.06
C ASP A 48 59.88 11.54 -16.03
N PRO A 49 60.64 10.45 -16.14
CA PRO A 49 60.45 9.19 -15.39
C PRO A 49 60.76 9.28 -13.90
N LEU A 50 61.00 10.47 -13.32
CA LEU A 50 61.50 10.59 -11.94
C LEU A 50 60.46 10.85 -10.84
N ASN A 51 59.16 11.05 -11.15
CA ASN A 51 58.11 11.24 -10.14
C ASN A 51 56.74 10.61 -10.50
N PRO A 52 56.59 9.28 -10.30
CA PRO A 52 55.32 8.57 -10.62
C PRO A 52 54.25 8.61 -9.53
N MET A 53 54.45 9.30 -8.39
CA MET A 53 53.62 9.08 -7.18
C MET A 53 52.25 9.78 -7.20
N ASP A 54 52.07 10.92 -7.89
CA ASP A 54 50.79 11.65 -7.89
C ASP A 54 49.65 10.96 -8.70
N ASN A 55 50.01 10.21 -9.71
CA ASN A 55 49.05 9.55 -10.58
C ASN A 55 48.30 8.36 -9.88
N ALA A 56 48.93 7.67 -8.97
CA ALA A 56 48.32 6.55 -8.23
C ALA A 56 47.25 7.05 -7.27
N GLN A 57 47.42 8.19 -6.63
CA GLN A 57 46.46 8.77 -5.69
C GLN A 57 45.23 9.30 -6.42
N ILE A 58 45.40 9.97 -7.56
CA ILE A 58 44.30 10.46 -8.41
C ILE A 58 43.50 9.29 -8.98
N THR A 59 44.17 8.23 -9.44
CA THR A 59 43.51 7.03 -9.94
C THR A 59 42.71 6.33 -8.84
N SER A 60 43.22 6.26 -7.61
CA SER A 60 42.50 5.72 -6.47
C SER A 60 41.25 6.53 -6.10
N GLN A 61 41.35 7.89 -6.10
CA GLN A 61 40.21 8.75 -5.85
C GLN A 61 39.13 8.62 -6.95
N MET A 62 39.55 8.54 -8.22
CA MET A 62 38.64 8.28 -9.33
C MET A 62 37.95 6.92 -9.24
N ALA A 63 38.65 5.89 -8.84
CA ALA A 63 38.06 4.56 -8.61
C ALA A 63 37.00 4.61 -7.48
N GLN A 64 37.27 5.37 -6.41
CA GLN A 64 36.31 5.59 -5.33
C GLN A 64 35.09 6.36 -5.81
N ILE A 65 35.26 7.45 -6.56
CA ILE A 65 34.15 8.23 -7.13
C ILE A 65 33.30 7.35 -8.07
N ASN A 66 33.94 6.60 -8.96
CA ASN A 66 33.23 5.68 -9.87
C ASN A 66 32.44 4.59 -9.10
N THR A 67 32.98 4.10 -7.98
CA THR A 67 32.30 3.16 -7.12
C THR A 67 31.05 3.79 -6.48
N VAL A 68 31.19 5.00 -5.94
CA VAL A 68 30.05 5.75 -5.34
C VAL A 68 28.98 6.02 -6.40
N THR A 69 29.35 6.53 -7.55
CA THR A 69 28.44 6.77 -8.67
C THR A 69 27.77 5.48 -9.16
N GLY A 70 28.52 4.37 -9.18
CA GLY A 70 27.96 3.05 -9.47
C GLY A 70 26.90 2.63 -8.46
N ILE A 71 27.14 2.86 -7.17
CA ILE A 71 26.17 2.59 -6.10
C ILE A 71 24.93 3.50 -6.21
N GLU A 72 25.11 4.78 -6.52
CA GLU A 72 24.00 5.69 -6.74
C GLU A 72 23.11 5.27 -7.93
N LYS A 73 23.72 4.85 -9.04
CA LYS A 73 23.00 4.29 -10.19
C LYS A 73 22.25 2.99 -9.82
N LEU A 74 22.86 2.11 -9.01
CA LEU A 74 22.18 0.93 -8.51
C LEU A 74 20.98 1.29 -7.64
N ASN A 75 21.10 2.24 -6.72
CA ASN A 75 20.00 2.72 -5.90
C ASN A 75 18.85 3.27 -6.76
N THR A 76 19.16 4.12 -7.73
CA THR A 76 18.15 4.64 -8.67
C THR A 76 17.46 3.55 -9.47
N THR A 77 18.21 2.52 -9.88
CA THR A 77 17.66 1.36 -10.60
C THR A 77 16.71 0.55 -9.71
N VAL A 78 17.10 0.33 -8.45
CA VAL A 78 16.24 -0.36 -7.47
C VAL A 78 14.96 0.42 -7.17
N GLU A 79 15.04 1.74 -7.05
CA GLU A 79 13.85 2.61 -6.91
C GLU A 79 12.95 2.54 -8.14
N GLY A 80 13.52 2.51 -9.35
CA GLY A 80 12.80 2.31 -10.59
C GLY A 80 12.08 0.96 -10.65
N LEU A 81 12.72 -0.12 -10.21
CA LEU A 81 12.11 -1.44 -10.10
C LEU A 81 10.95 -1.47 -9.10
N ASN A 82 11.10 -0.81 -7.95
CA ASN A 82 10.02 -0.67 -6.97
C ASN A 82 8.80 0.05 -7.56
N THR A 83 9.03 1.09 -8.34
CA THR A 83 7.96 1.82 -9.02
C THR A 83 7.24 0.95 -10.07
N GLN A 84 7.98 0.18 -10.86
CA GLN A 84 7.39 -0.76 -11.82
C GLN A 84 6.59 -1.86 -11.12
N PHE A 85 7.09 -2.38 -10.00
CA PHE A 85 6.38 -3.37 -9.20
C PHE A 85 5.07 -2.83 -8.63
N ALA A 86 5.07 -1.59 -8.14
CA ALA A 86 3.86 -0.91 -7.68
C ALA A 86 2.83 -0.72 -8.81
N GLN A 87 3.28 -0.42 -10.04
CA GLN A 87 2.39 -0.32 -11.20
C GLN A 87 1.76 -1.66 -11.57
N LEU A 88 2.53 -2.76 -11.53
CA LEU A 88 2.00 -4.11 -11.76
C LEU A 88 0.99 -4.52 -10.69
N GLN A 89 1.26 -4.18 -9.42
CA GLN A 89 0.30 -4.39 -8.33
C GLN A 89 -0.99 -3.59 -8.55
N ALA A 90 -0.89 -2.33 -8.95
CA ALA A 90 -2.05 -1.50 -9.23
C ALA A 90 -2.91 -2.08 -10.37
N LEU A 91 -2.27 -2.56 -11.43
CA LEU A 91 -2.96 -3.22 -12.54
C LEU A 91 -3.66 -4.52 -12.09
N SER A 92 -2.98 -5.33 -11.28
CA SER A 92 -3.59 -6.53 -10.68
C SER A 92 -4.74 -6.17 -9.74
N GLY A 93 -4.59 -5.09 -8.98
CA GLY A 93 -5.64 -4.57 -8.10
C GLY A 93 -6.87 -4.09 -8.86
N ALA A 94 -6.69 -3.48 -10.04
CA ALA A 94 -7.81 -2.99 -10.84
C ALA A 94 -8.79 -4.12 -11.24
N SER A 95 -8.31 -5.36 -11.39
CA SER A 95 -9.15 -6.53 -11.65
C SER A 95 -10.05 -6.94 -10.48
N LEU A 96 -9.83 -6.38 -9.31
CA LEU A 96 -10.62 -6.64 -8.10
C LEU A 96 -11.79 -5.68 -7.92
N VAL A 97 -11.80 -4.56 -8.63
CA VAL A 97 -12.93 -3.63 -8.57
C VAL A 97 -14.20 -4.35 -9.03
N GLY A 98 -15.24 -4.27 -8.22
CA GLY A 98 -16.48 -5.00 -8.46
C GLY A 98 -16.51 -6.42 -7.89
N ARG A 99 -15.40 -6.93 -7.32
CA ARG A 99 -15.36 -8.25 -6.70
C ARG A 99 -15.58 -8.20 -5.19
N GLU A 100 -15.96 -9.32 -4.63
CA GLU A 100 -16.01 -9.52 -3.18
C GLU A 100 -14.68 -10.04 -2.66
N ILE A 101 -14.25 -9.48 -1.53
CA ILE A 101 -13.09 -9.95 -0.78
C ILE A 101 -13.50 -10.35 0.63
N THR A 102 -12.71 -11.20 1.25
CA THR A 102 -12.84 -11.54 2.66
C THR A 102 -11.81 -10.75 3.46
N VAL A 103 -12.26 -10.05 4.48
CA VAL A 103 -11.43 -9.26 5.40
C VAL A 103 -11.79 -9.54 6.85
N ARG A 104 -10.93 -9.17 7.77
CA ARG A 104 -11.27 -9.22 9.20
C ARG A 104 -12.33 -8.18 9.50
N GLY A 105 -13.39 -8.60 10.17
CA GLY A 105 -14.50 -7.74 10.51
C GLY A 105 -15.74 -8.55 10.85
N ASN A 106 -16.71 -7.88 11.42
CA ASN A 106 -17.93 -8.51 11.93
C ASN A 106 -19.22 -7.93 11.33
N LYS A 107 -19.11 -7.15 10.25
CA LYS A 107 -20.28 -6.65 9.54
C LYS A 107 -20.90 -7.76 8.69
N LEU A 108 -22.20 -7.78 8.61
CA LEU A 108 -22.98 -8.79 7.90
C LEU A 108 -24.09 -8.11 7.12
N GLN A 109 -24.07 -8.21 5.82
CA GLN A 109 -25.08 -7.61 4.96
C GLN A 109 -26.11 -8.66 4.57
N LEU A 110 -27.35 -8.49 5.02
CA LEU A 110 -28.49 -9.30 4.59
C LEU A 110 -29.03 -8.71 3.28
N LYS A 111 -29.04 -9.50 2.22
CA LYS A 111 -29.55 -9.11 0.91
C LYS A 111 -30.29 -10.27 0.26
N GLY A 112 -31.54 -10.08 -0.11
CA GLY A 112 -32.35 -11.14 -0.70
C GLY A 112 -32.57 -12.34 0.25
N GLY A 113 -32.62 -12.09 1.57
CA GLY A 113 -32.81 -13.13 2.58
C GLY A 113 -31.59 -14.00 2.85
N LEU A 114 -30.39 -13.61 2.36
CA LEU A 114 -29.14 -14.35 2.61
C LEU A 114 -28.05 -13.38 3.03
N ALA A 115 -27.33 -13.74 4.08
CA ALA A 115 -26.07 -13.11 4.43
C ALA A 115 -24.99 -14.17 4.59
N VAL A 116 -23.77 -13.83 4.17
CA VAL A 116 -22.60 -14.72 4.19
C VAL A 116 -21.51 -14.09 5.03
N GLY A 117 -21.00 -14.84 5.99
CA GLY A 117 -19.88 -14.48 6.82
C GLY A 117 -18.96 -15.65 7.05
N GLY A 118 -17.94 -15.44 7.86
CA GLY A 118 -17.00 -16.49 8.24
C GLY A 118 -16.30 -16.17 9.55
N PHE A 119 -15.47 -17.08 9.98
CA PHE A 119 -14.60 -16.89 11.14
C PHE A 119 -13.39 -17.80 11.04
N GLU A 120 -12.35 -17.47 11.76
CA GLU A 120 -11.16 -18.29 11.92
C GLU A 120 -10.99 -18.66 13.38
N LEU A 121 -10.86 -19.96 13.67
CA LEU A 121 -10.62 -20.49 15.01
C LEU A 121 -9.13 -20.74 15.22
N ALA A 122 -8.59 -20.26 16.33
CA ALA A 122 -7.21 -20.51 16.73
C ALA A 122 -6.95 -21.97 17.16
N GLY A 123 -7.99 -22.70 17.53
CA GLY A 123 -7.94 -24.10 17.95
C GLY A 123 -9.28 -24.79 17.72
N ALA A 124 -9.32 -26.12 17.89
CA ALA A 124 -10.56 -26.87 17.80
C ALA A 124 -11.52 -26.45 18.93
N ALA A 125 -12.81 -26.38 18.60
CA ALA A 125 -13.87 -26.00 19.53
C ALA A 125 -14.99 -27.04 19.54
N GLY A 126 -15.37 -27.51 20.73
CA GLY A 126 -16.49 -28.44 20.94
C GLY A 126 -17.86 -27.77 20.76
N SER A 127 -17.90 -26.43 20.83
CA SER A 127 -19.13 -25.66 20.62
C SER A 127 -18.80 -24.35 19.97
N VAL A 128 -19.46 -24.06 18.85
CA VAL A 128 -19.36 -22.77 18.15
C VAL A 128 -20.75 -22.22 17.90
N LYS A 129 -20.97 -20.98 18.30
CA LYS A 129 -22.19 -20.20 18.03
C LYS A 129 -21.86 -18.90 17.34
N VAL A 130 -22.67 -18.52 16.37
CA VAL A 130 -22.63 -17.20 15.76
C VAL A 130 -23.87 -16.45 16.19
N GLU A 131 -23.70 -15.37 16.92
CA GLU A 131 -24.78 -14.49 17.33
C GLU A 131 -24.84 -13.31 16.37
N VAL A 132 -25.99 -13.10 15.76
CA VAL A 132 -26.25 -11.98 14.86
C VAL A 132 -26.92 -10.86 15.65
N LEU A 133 -26.41 -9.65 15.45
CA LEU A 133 -26.85 -8.46 16.18
C LEU A 133 -27.40 -7.42 15.21
N ASN A 134 -28.44 -6.70 15.64
CA ASN A 134 -28.96 -5.54 14.92
C ASN A 134 -28.11 -4.27 15.17
N GLY A 135 -28.46 -3.18 14.54
CA GLY A 135 -27.77 -1.90 14.69
C GLY A 135 -27.78 -1.32 16.11
N ALA A 136 -28.66 -1.80 17.00
CA ALA A 136 -28.71 -1.45 18.42
C ALA A 136 -27.83 -2.39 19.29
N GLY A 137 -27.10 -3.32 18.69
CA GLY A 137 -26.26 -4.29 19.40
C GLY A 137 -27.03 -5.41 20.10
N ARG A 138 -28.34 -5.56 19.83
CA ARG A 138 -29.14 -6.66 20.40
C ARG A 138 -29.06 -7.87 19.51
N VAL A 139 -28.89 -9.06 20.13
CA VAL A 139 -28.92 -10.36 19.43
C VAL A 139 -30.33 -10.56 18.86
N VAL A 140 -30.40 -10.77 17.55
CA VAL A 140 -31.66 -11.02 16.81
C VAL A 140 -31.76 -12.47 16.33
N ASP A 141 -30.63 -13.17 16.25
CA ASP A 141 -30.58 -14.59 15.88
C ASP A 141 -29.31 -15.26 16.40
N THR A 142 -29.32 -16.57 16.50
CA THR A 142 -28.17 -17.39 16.94
C THR A 142 -28.07 -18.66 16.12
N LEU A 143 -26.95 -18.80 15.38
CA LEU A 143 -26.64 -20.02 14.66
C LEU A 143 -25.77 -20.93 15.53
N ASN A 144 -26.22 -22.13 15.78
CA ASN A 144 -25.43 -23.16 16.46
C ASN A 144 -24.71 -24.01 15.40
N LEU A 145 -23.38 -23.86 15.30
CA LEU A 145 -22.58 -24.55 14.29
C LEU A 145 -21.95 -25.86 14.79
N GLY A 146 -22.08 -26.15 16.10
CA GLY A 146 -21.58 -27.38 16.71
C GLY A 146 -20.06 -27.41 16.81
N ILE A 147 -19.48 -28.60 16.65
CA ILE A 147 -18.04 -28.86 16.73
C ILE A 147 -17.37 -28.34 15.46
N LYS A 148 -16.23 -27.66 15.61
CA LYS A 148 -15.39 -27.17 14.52
C LYS A 148 -13.91 -27.35 14.84
N ASP A 149 -13.14 -27.74 13.84
CA ASP A 149 -11.70 -27.80 13.94
C ASP A 149 -11.07 -26.38 13.90
N ALA A 150 -9.77 -26.28 14.17
CA ALA A 150 -9.02 -25.06 13.96
C ALA A 150 -9.04 -24.65 12.48
N GLY A 151 -9.01 -23.33 12.19
CA GLY A 151 -8.98 -22.79 10.85
C GLY A 151 -10.23 -22.01 10.46
N ARG A 152 -10.43 -21.84 9.16
CA ARG A 152 -11.47 -20.96 8.60
C ARG A 152 -12.76 -21.71 8.31
N HIS A 153 -13.86 -21.12 8.74
CA HIS A 153 -15.20 -21.68 8.57
C HIS A 153 -16.14 -20.62 8.03
N PRO A 154 -16.73 -20.82 6.84
CA PRO A 154 -17.81 -19.96 6.36
C PRO A 154 -19.13 -20.35 7.05
N PHE A 155 -20.05 -19.39 7.12
CA PHE A 155 -21.44 -19.62 7.50
C PHE A 155 -22.40 -18.82 6.63
N ASN A 156 -23.58 -19.35 6.46
CA ASN A 156 -24.70 -18.69 5.78
C ASN A 156 -25.79 -18.40 6.80
N TRP A 157 -26.30 -17.20 6.79
CA TRP A 157 -27.43 -16.81 7.63
C TRP A 157 -28.64 -16.51 6.78
N ARG A 158 -29.75 -17.17 7.07
CA ARG A 158 -31.02 -17.03 6.36
C ARG A 158 -32.16 -16.84 7.36
N PRO A 159 -32.42 -15.62 7.82
CA PRO A 159 -33.54 -15.37 8.73
C PRO A 159 -34.87 -15.48 8.01
N THR A 160 -35.91 -15.89 8.72
CA THR A 160 -37.25 -16.09 8.15
C THR A 160 -38.05 -14.80 8.03
N SER A 161 -37.78 -13.78 8.88
CA SER A 161 -38.66 -12.61 9.02
C SER A 161 -37.92 -11.31 9.31
N LEU A 162 -36.61 -11.23 9.01
CA LEU A 162 -35.84 -10.01 9.19
C LEU A 162 -35.67 -9.28 7.86
N ALA A 163 -35.69 -7.95 7.91
CA ALA A 163 -35.53 -7.10 6.74
C ALA A 163 -34.10 -7.11 6.24
N ASP A 164 -33.92 -6.99 4.93
CA ASP A 164 -32.63 -6.75 4.32
C ASP A 164 -31.96 -5.50 4.92
N GLY A 165 -30.66 -5.55 5.14
CA GLY A 165 -29.94 -4.44 5.77
C GLY A 165 -28.64 -4.86 6.41
N ALA A 166 -28.03 -3.92 7.13
CA ALA A 166 -26.78 -4.09 7.81
C ALA A 166 -26.97 -4.66 9.22
N TYR A 167 -26.29 -5.75 9.48
CA TYR A 167 -26.19 -6.42 10.76
C TYR A 167 -24.70 -6.53 11.18
N SER A 168 -24.48 -7.03 12.37
CA SER A 168 -23.15 -7.44 12.81
C SER A 168 -23.25 -8.84 13.43
N PHE A 169 -22.12 -9.48 13.62
CA PHE A 169 -22.09 -10.80 14.26
C PHE A 169 -20.91 -10.94 15.20
N ARG A 170 -21.03 -11.83 16.16
CA ARG A 170 -19.91 -12.27 16.99
C ARG A 170 -19.91 -13.79 17.06
N VAL A 171 -18.71 -14.34 17.19
CA VAL A 171 -18.50 -15.78 17.28
C VAL A 171 -18.14 -16.12 18.72
N VAL A 172 -18.87 -17.05 19.30
CA VAL A 172 -18.59 -17.59 20.62
C VAL A 172 -18.19 -19.05 20.43
N ALA A 173 -16.93 -19.36 20.74
CA ALA A 173 -16.38 -20.69 20.60
C ALA A 173 -15.78 -21.18 21.93
N ALA A 174 -16.02 -22.43 22.30
CA ALA A 174 -15.49 -23.00 23.51
C ALA A 174 -15.12 -24.49 23.33
N GLN A 175 -14.08 -24.91 24.03
CA GLN A 175 -13.69 -26.31 24.20
C GLN A 175 -13.90 -26.70 25.68
N GLY A 176 -14.96 -27.40 25.95
CA GLY A 176 -15.42 -27.62 27.34
C GLY A 176 -15.73 -26.26 28.01
N THR A 177 -15.03 -25.93 29.09
CA THR A 177 -15.18 -24.66 29.80
C THR A 177 -14.21 -23.56 29.33
N GLN A 178 -13.28 -23.85 28.41
CA GLN A 178 -12.31 -22.92 27.94
C GLN A 178 -12.80 -22.21 26.67
N ALA A 179 -12.68 -20.87 26.64
CA ALA A 179 -12.99 -20.10 25.44
C ALA A 179 -11.90 -20.32 24.38
N VAL A 180 -12.32 -20.51 23.13
CA VAL A 180 -11.44 -20.59 21.96
C VAL A 180 -11.50 -19.27 21.22
N THR A 181 -10.34 -18.70 20.90
CA THR A 181 -10.25 -17.45 20.15
C THR A 181 -10.82 -17.65 18.75
N ALA A 182 -11.81 -16.83 18.41
CA ALA A 182 -12.43 -16.79 17.10
C ALA A 182 -12.27 -15.38 16.49
N THR A 183 -11.68 -15.29 15.31
CA THR A 183 -11.54 -14.04 14.56
C THR A 183 -12.66 -13.94 13.53
N PRO A 184 -13.57 -12.96 13.61
CA PRO A 184 -14.62 -12.79 12.62
C PRO A 184 -14.05 -12.40 11.27
N LEU A 185 -14.61 -12.93 10.20
CA LEU A 185 -14.29 -12.66 8.81
C LEU A 185 -15.55 -12.24 8.08
N MET A 186 -15.53 -11.10 7.43
CA MET A 186 -16.67 -10.59 6.67
C MET A 186 -16.37 -10.50 5.20
N ARG A 187 -17.40 -10.57 4.37
CA ARG A 187 -17.31 -10.23 2.96
C ARG A 187 -17.48 -8.74 2.77
N ASP A 188 -16.68 -8.18 1.90
CA ASP A 188 -16.74 -6.78 1.55
C ASP A 188 -16.55 -6.59 0.04
N HIS A 189 -17.19 -5.58 -0.51
CA HIS A 189 -17.16 -5.31 -1.94
C HIS A 189 -16.10 -4.23 -2.25
N VAL A 190 -15.24 -4.50 -3.22
CA VAL A 190 -14.20 -3.55 -3.64
C VAL A 190 -14.80 -2.52 -4.58
N GLU A 191 -14.82 -1.27 -4.17
CA GLU A 191 -15.33 -0.14 -4.95
C GLU A 191 -14.25 0.52 -5.78
N ALA A 192 -13.04 0.66 -5.20
CA ALA A 192 -11.90 1.26 -5.87
C ALA A 192 -10.58 0.68 -5.36
N VAL A 193 -9.53 0.87 -6.15
CA VAL A 193 -8.16 0.53 -5.77
C VAL A 193 -7.32 1.80 -5.81
N ARG A 194 -6.55 2.04 -4.75
CA ARG A 194 -5.67 3.19 -4.61
C ARG A 194 -4.24 2.73 -4.38
N THR A 195 -3.30 3.44 -4.98
CA THR A 195 -1.88 3.27 -4.71
C THR A 195 -1.37 4.53 -4.03
N THR A 196 -0.81 4.40 -2.84
CA THR A 196 -0.18 5.50 -2.10
C THR A 196 1.26 5.11 -1.83
N GLY A 197 2.19 5.75 -2.55
CA GLY A 197 3.58 5.28 -2.60
C GLY A 197 3.63 3.85 -3.16
N ASN A 198 4.27 2.94 -2.43
CA ASN A 198 4.39 1.52 -2.80
C ASN A 198 3.30 0.63 -2.17
N ALA A 199 2.29 1.21 -1.51
CA ALA A 199 1.24 0.46 -0.84
C ALA A 199 -0.06 0.45 -1.67
N LEU A 200 -0.56 -0.75 -1.96
CA LEU A 200 -1.87 -0.95 -2.54
C LEU A 200 -2.92 -0.99 -1.43
N THR A 201 -3.94 -0.15 -1.59
CA THR A 201 -5.08 -0.06 -0.66
C THR A 201 -6.37 -0.23 -1.45
N LEU A 202 -7.26 -1.06 -0.94
CA LEU A 202 -8.59 -1.28 -1.50
C LEU A 202 -9.59 -0.39 -0.76
N GLU A 203 -10.40 0.32 -1.51
CA GLU A 203 -11.57 1.03 -0.97
C GLU A 203 -12.76 0.09 -1.06
N THR A 204 -13.40 -0.17 0.08
CA THR A 204 -14.45 -1.17 0.21
C THR A 204 -15.71 -0.55 0.80
N ALA A 205 -16.86 -1.10 0.43
CA ALA A 205 -18.17 -0.57 0.77
C ALA A 205 -18.46 -0.53 2.30
N ALA A 206 -17.97 -1.54 3.04
CA ALA A 206 -18.28 -1.66 4.46
C ALA A 206 -17.11 -1.30 5.37
N SER A 207 -15.87 -1.64 5.01
CA SER A 207 -14.68 -1.42 5.85
C SER A 207 -13.96 -0.11 5.56
N GLY A 208 -14.27 0.56 4.44
CA GLY A 208 -13.53 1.71 3.97
C GLY A 208 -12.19 1.30 3.36
N LEU A 209 -11.08 1.89 3.82
CA LEU A 209 -9.76 1.59 3.28
C LEU A 209 -9.17 0.33 3.94
N VAL A 210 -8.88 -0.67 3.13
CA VAL A 210 -8.27 -1.95 3.53
C VAL A 210 -6.93 -2.10 2.83
N ALA A 211 -5.86 -2.31 3.59
CA ALA A 211 -4.57 -2.59 2.98
C ALA A 211 -4.57 -3.96 2.31
N TRP A 212 -3.88 -4.09 1.18
CA TRP A 212 -3.77 -5.36 0.44
C TRP A 212 -3.38 -6.56 1.32
N ARG A 213 -2.46 -6.35 2.26
CA ARG A 213 -1.97 -7.39 3.17
C ARG A 213 -3.03 -7.90 4.15
N ASP A 214 -4.10 -7.13 4.35
CA ASP A 214 -5.18 -7.47 5.31
C ASP A 214 -6.32 -8.25 4.63
N VAL A 215 -6.26 -8.42 3.29
CA VAL A 215 -7.17 -9.25 2.53
C VAL A 215 -6.90 -10.71 2.86
N GLN A 216 -7.94 -11.40 3.28
CA GLN A 216 -7.88 -12.79 3.73
C GLN A 216 -8.30 -13.80 2.65
N GLY A 217 -8.96 -13.34 1.60
CA GLY A 217 -9.41 -14.18 0.48
C GLY A 217 -10.14 -13.37 -0.59
N PHE A 218 -10.24 -13.96 -1.76
CA PHE A 218 -10.98 -13.43 -2.92
C PHE A 218 -12.13 -14.37 -3.24
N ASN A 219 -13.33 -13.81 -3.56
CA ASN A 219 -14.55 -14.56 -3.80
C ASN A 219 -15.10 -14.30 -5.21
#